data_946ccfbaf6986f42ad43b3eaa0e4370e
#
_entry.id   946ccfbaf6986f42ad43b3eaa0e4370e
#
_cell.length_a   1.000
_cell.length_b   1.000
_cell.length_c   1.000
_cell.angle_alpha   90.00
_cell.angle_beta   90.00
_cell.angle_gamma   90.00
#
_symmetry.space_group_name_H-M   'P 1'
#
loop_
_entity.id
_entity.type
_entity.pdbx_description
1 polymer ?
#
loop_
_entity_poly.entity_id
_entity_poly.type
_entity_poly.pdbx_seq_one_letter_code
_entity_poly.pdbx_strand_id
1 'polypeptide(L)'
;MKYKHQLIITFIALINVVLHLLPGFHFEYHRDELLYFSLCNHLDFGYATTPPFVGFMAFVSKSIFGYSVFSARFFPALFSGLLVYLTAMIAKELNGNFYSQLISAIGIAGSMLLVMMYGVFTPYCFDIFFWTLIIYFIVKYVKTNIDYYLIILGIVIGFSFLNKYNVLFLLAAILIVIPFTKHRHVFSNIFFYRGLLLSLIIALPNIIWQVMHNLPVLGHMKELNETQLVNVNRIVFIIEQLIFLLPYTIIILPGVVSFLINKQYKEFRFLLSVSGVVILLFLMLSGKSLYTSGLFPFLIVVGALFVEKQISNRYLISAVVTGLIVLSILLLPLSLPVIKTEKMISYFDRFANITGADFLRKDEDGNYRKLPQINADMLGWKQITEITNKAWSLVENKKRSFIFCANYGQAGAISIIGKKYKLPEPISFSDSYRLWLPHEFKNDIDELVYVVGEDAMESGNFKDTKEFFKEMIEIGQVDNALAIEHKTRVYLFKKPKANFNEFWKSQIKGYY
;
A
#
# COMPACT_ATOMS: atom_id res chain seq x y z
N MET A 1 37.95 0.20 -7.17
CA MET A 1 36.76 0.61 -7.93
C MET A 1 35.46 -0.04 -7.40
N LYS A 2 35.41 -1.36 -7.16
CA LYS A 2 34.21 -2.09 -6.74
C LYS A 2 33.56 -1.55 -5.46
N TYR A 3 34.35 -1.21 -4.43
CA TYR A 3 33.85 -0.62 -3.17
C TYR A 3 33.22 0.77 -3.36
N LYS A 4 33.79 1.63 -4.24
CA LYS A 4 33.24 2.97 -4.50
C LYS A 4 31.85 2.90 -5.13
N HIS A 5 31.61 1.96 -6.05
CA HIS A 5 30.30 1.78 -6.68
C HIS A 5 29.25 1.33 -5.67
N GLN A 6 29.58 0.38 -4.78
CA GLN A 6 28.68 -0.06 -3.71
C GLN A 6 28.36 1.06 -2.74
N LEU A 7 29.35 1.89 -2.35
CA LEU A 7 29.12 3.05 -1.48
C LEU A 7 28.15 4.05 -2.10
N ILE A 8 28.23 4.32 -3.41
CA ILE A 8 27.29 5.22 -4.10
C ILE A 8 25.86 4.66 -4.05
N ILE A 9 25.67 3.37 -4.35
CA ILE A 9 24.36 2.72 -4.31
C ILE A 9 23.79 2.74 -2.87
N THR A 10 24.63 2.44 -1.87
CA THR A 10 24.23 2.51 -0.46
C THR A 10 23.86 3.94 -0.06
N PHE A 11 24.57 4.95 -0.52
CA PHE A 11 24.27 6.36 -0.27
C PHE A 11 22.91 6.76 -0.87
N ILE A 12 22.62 6.33 -2.11
CA ILE A 12 21.30 6.54 -2.73
C ILE A 12 20.19 5.85 -1.92
N ALA A 13 20.42 4.61 -1.46
CA ALA A 13 19.48 3.90 -0.62
C ALA A 13 19.19 4.64 0.69
N LEU A 14 20.22 5.18 1.35
CA LEU A 14 20.08 5.97 2.58
C LEU A 14 19.32 7.28 2.34
N ILE A 15 19.64 8.00 1.24
CA ILE A 15 18.89 9.21 0.84
C ILE A 15 17.43 8.85 0.62
N ASN A 16 17.15 7.73 -0.04
CA ASN A 16 15.77 7.31 -0.30
C ASN A 16 15.01 7.00 1.00
N VAL A 17 15.65 6.36 1.99
CA VAL A 17 15.07 6.16 3.33
C VAL A 17 14.71 7.50 3.97
N VAL A 18 15.65 8.44 4.00
CA VAL A 18 15.42 9.77 4.58
C VAL A 18 14.29 10.50 3.86
N LEU A 19 14.27 10.45 2.52
CA LEU A 19 13.25 11.10 1.70
C LEU A 19 11.83 10.66 2.10
N HIS A 20 11.60 9.36 2.33
CA HIS A 20 10.29 8.83 2.69
C HIS A 20 9.86 9.14 4.14
N LEU A 21 10.78 9.58 4.99
CA LEU A 21 10.47 10.03 6.35
C LEU A 21 10.08 11.52 6.43
N LEU A 22 10.43 12.33 5.41
CA LEU A 22 10.17 13.77 5.41
C LEU A 22 8.68 14.17 5.48
N PRO A 23 7.74 13.48 4.84
CA PRO A 23 6.32 13.85 4.89
C PRO A 23 5.73 13.88 6.31
N GLY A 24 6.27 13.08 7.25
CA GLY A 24 5.83 13.05 8.63
C GLY A 24 5.98 14.38 9.40
N PHE A 25 6.72 15.37 8.86
CA PHE A 25 6.84 16.70 9.45
C PHE A 25 5.67 17.63 9.12
N HIS A 26 4.92 17.36 8.04
CA HIS A 26 3.90 18.27 7.52
C HIS A 26 2.51 17.65 7.38
N PHE A 27 2.44 16.32 7.33
CA PHE A 27 1.21 15.59 7.11
C PHE A 27 0.98 14.59 8.26
N GLU A 28 -0.29 14.34 8.53
CA GLU A 28 -0.75 13.34 9.49
C GLU A 28 -0.62 11.92 8.91
N TYR A 29 -1.16 10.92 9.60
CA TYR A 29 -1.32 9.59 9.04
C TYR A 29 -2.18 9.64 7.78
N HIS A 30 -1.90 8.80 6.82
CA HIS A 30 -2.83 8.51 5.74
C HIS A 30 -3.99 7.63 6.27
N ARG A 31 -5.16 7.74 5.67
CA ARG A 31 -6.35 6.96 6.02
C ARG A 31 -6.06 5.46 6.15
N ASP A 32 -5.38 4.89 5.15
CA ASP A 32 -4.99 3.48 5.16
C ASP A 32 -3.89 3.16 6.17
N GLU A 33 -2.97 4.10 6.46
CA GLU A 33 -1.99 3.93 7.55
C GLU A 33 -2.70 3.74 8.89
N LEU A 34 -3.79 4.49 9.13
CA LEU A 34 -4.59 4.35 10.35
C LEU A 34 -5.20 2.96 10.46
N LEU A 35 -5.72 2.40 9.35
CA LEU A 35 -6.23 1.03 9.32
C LEU A 35 -5.11 0.02 9.62
N TYR A 36 -4.10 -0.03 8.74
CA TYR A 36 -3.08 -1.08 8.81
C TYR A 36 -2.21 -0.97 10.06
N PHE A 37 -1.93 0.25 10.53
CA PHE A 37 -1.15 0.43 11.75
C PHE A 37 -1.95 0.08 13.00
N SER A 38 -3.29 0.24 13.01
CA SER A 38 -4.14 -0.19 14.12
C SER A 38 -4.19 -1.70 14.32
N LEU A 39 -3.90 -2.50 13.27
CA LEU A 39 -3.84 -3.96 13.36
C LEU A 39 -2.81 -4.44 14.42
N CYS A 40 -1.83 -3.61 14.78
CA CYS A 40 -0.87 -3.93 15.85
C CYS A 40 -1.53 -4.13 17.23
N ASN A 41 -2.76 -3.68 17.42
CA ASN A 41 -3.52 -3.85 18.66
C ASN A 41 -4.24 -5.21 18.73
N HIS A 42 -4.41 -5.88 17.57
CA HIS A 42 -5.18 -7.11 17.40
C HIS A 42 -4.41 -8.08 16.51
N LEU A 43 -3.24 -8.55 16.99
CA LEU A 43 -2.43 -9.50 16.22
C LEU A 43 -3.16 -10.83 16.03
N ASP A 44 -3.29 -11.24 14.77
CA ASP A 44 -3.91 -12.50 14.39
C ASP A 44 -3.23 -13.05 13.12
N PHE A 45 -3.57 -14.26 12.71
CA PHE A 45 -3.06 -14.90 11.49
C PHE A 45 -3.74 -14.44 10.20
N GLY A 46 -4.66 -13.48 10.27
CA GLY A 46 -5.33 -12.85 9.14
C GLY A 46 -6.23 -11.73 9.59
N TYR A 47 -6.72 -10.96 8.61
CA TYR A 47 -7.65 -9.85 8.81
C TYR A 47 -8.72 -9.87 7.71
N ALA A 48 -9.71 -9.00 7.79
CA ALA A 48 -10.82 -9.01 6.84
C ALA A 48 -10.36 -8.77 5.38
N THR A 49 -9.37 -7.90 5.17
CA THR A 49 -8.96 -7.45 3.83
C THR A 49 -7.50 -7.75 3.52
N THR A 50 -6.70 -8.18 4.50
CA THR A 50 -5.26 -8.39 4.33
C THR A 50 -4.74 -9.58 5.13
N PRO A 51 -3.68 -10.27 4.64
CA PRO A 51 -2.95 -11.27 5.43
C PRO A 51 -2.16 -10.63 6.60
N PRO A 52 -1.53 -11.43 7.49
CA PRO A 52 -1.03 -10.97 8.78
C PRO A 52 0.25 -10.12 8.75
N PHE A 53 1.05 -10.14 7.68
CA PHE A 53 2.40 -9.57 7.67
C PHE A 53 2.41 -8.06 7.98
N VAL A 54 1.47 -7.29 7.41
CA VAL A 54 1.39 -5.84 7.65
C VAL A 54 1.07 -5.53 9.12
N GLY A 55 0.15 -6.29 9.75
CA GLY A 55 -0.15 -6.16 11.18
C GLY A 55 1.04 -6.50 12.07
N PHE A 56 1.80 -7.55 11.72
CA PHE A 56 3.05 -7.89 12.40
C PHE A 56 4.11 -6.79 12.28
N MET A 57 4.29 -6.21 11.08
CA MET A 57 5.22 -5.10 10.86
C MET A 57 4.79 -3.83 11.62
N ALA A 58 3.49 -3.57 11.72
CA ALA A 58 2.94 -2.50 12.55
C ALA A 58 3.26 -2.74 14.04
N PHE A 59 3.08 -3.97 14.53
CA PHE A 59 3.40 -4.34 15.90
C PHE A 59 4.89 -4.14 16.22
N VAL A 60 5.79 -4.61 15.35
CA VAL A 60 7.24 -4.42 15.51
C VAL A 60 7.59 -2.94 15.56
N SER A 61 7.05 -2.14 14.62
CA SER A 61 7.31 -0.70 14.57
C SER A 61 6.82 0.03 15.82
N LYS A 62 5.58 -0.24 16.23
CA LYS A 62 4.99 0.32 17.46
C LYS A 62 5.80 -0.09 18.69
N SER A 63 6.29 -1.33 18.77
CA SER A 63 7.04 -1.83 19.92
C SER A 63 8.39 -1.13 20.09
N ILE A 64 9.01 -0.69 18.98
CA ILE A 64 10.30 0.02 18.98
C ILE A 64 10.12 1.53 19.18
N PHE A 65 9.16 2.14 18.47
CA PHE A 65 9.04 3.60 18.32
C PHE A 65 7.76 4.19 18.91
N GLY A 66 6.86 3.37 19.46
CA GLY A 66 5.55 3.82 19.94
C GLY A 66 4.59 4.22 18.81
N TYR A 67 3.53 4.96 19.16
CA TYR A 67 2.55 5.46 18.20
C TYR A 67 2.97 6.83 17.65
N SER A 68 3.43 6.88 16.42
CA SER A 68 3.76 8.12 15.71
C SER A 68 3.75 7.91 14.20
N VAL A 69 3.59 8.98 13.42
CA VAL A 69 3.72 8.94 11.95
C VAL A 69 5.10 8.41 11.54
N PHE A 70 6.14 8.79 12.28
CA PHE A 70 7.49 8.23 12.07
C PHE A 70 7.50 6.71 12.23
N SER A 71 6.90 6.21 13.31
CA SER A 71 6.79 4.76 13.56
C SER A 71 6.09 4.05 12.40
N ALA A 72 4.95 4.54 11.93
CA ALA A 72 4.24 3.95 10.80
C ALA A 72 5.12 3.93 9.53
N ARG A 73 5.81 5.03 9.21
CA ARG A 73 6.57 5.18 7.96
C ARG A 73 8.00 4.64 8.00
N PHE A 74 8.50 4.20 9.16
CA PHE A 74 9.88 3.70 9.28
C PHE A 74 10.14 2.47 8.41
N PHE A 75 9.30 1.43 8.49
CA PHE A 75 9.50 0.22 7.69
C PHE A 75 9.26 0.43 6.20
N PRO A 76 8.20 1.11 5.72
CA PRO A 76 8.11 1.53 4.31
C PRO A 76 9.40 2.21 3.82
N ALA A 77 9.90 3.20 4.55
CA ALA A 77 11.13 3.89 4.20
C ALA A 77 12.34 2.94 4.15
N LEU A 78 12.51 2.07 5.15
CA LEU A 78 13.59 1.09 5.17
C LEU A 78 13.51 0.14 3.96
N PHE A 79 12.32 -0.40 3.66
CA PHE A 79 12.12 -1.30 2.52
C PHE A 79 12.31 -0.59 1.18
N SER A 80 12.04 0.72 1.08
CA SER A 80 12.38 1.51 -0.11
C SER A 80 13.89 1.57 -0.35
N GLY A 81 14.69 1.76 0.70
CA GLY A 81 16.15 1.72 0.61
C GLY A 81 16.68 0.33 0.26
N LEU A 82 16.11 -0.73 0.85
CA LEU A 82 16.44 -2.11 0.49
C LEU A 82 16.09 -2.43 -0.97
N LEU A 83 14.96 -1.89 -1.47
CA LEU A 83 14.57 -2.04 -2.87
C LEU A 83 15.54 -1.37 -3.83
N VAL A 84 16.04 -0.17 -3.49
CA VAL A 84 17.11 0.52 -4.26
C VAL A 84 18.33 -0.41 -4.44
N TYR A 85 18.76 -1.00 -3.34
CA TYR A 85 19.92 -1.91 -3.36
C TYR A 85 19.62 -3.20 -4.14
N LEU A 86 18.49 -3.82 -3.91
CA LEU A 86 18.05 -5.06 -4.56
C LEU A 86 17.93 -4.89 -6.08
N THR A 87 17.37 -3.78 -6.54
CA THR A 87 17.20 -3.48 -7.96
C THR A 87 18.55 -3.28 -8.65
N ALA A 88 19.49 -2.58 -8.01
CA ALA A 88 20.86 -2.48 -8.50
C ALA A 88 21.57 -3.86 -8.57
N MET A 89 21.27 -4.76 -7.62
CA MET A 89 21.79 -6.14 -7.66
C MET A 89 21.21 -6.94 -8.83
N ILE A 90 19.92 -6.79 -9.17
CA ILE A 90 19.34 -7.43 -10.36
C ILE A 90 20.08 -6.95 -11.62
N ALA A 91 20.32 -5.63 -11.77
CA ALA A 91 21.07 -5.09 -12.88
C ALA A 91 22.47 -5.73 -13.01
N LYS A 92 23.16 -5.88 -11.87
CA LYS A 92 24.47 -6.55 -11.81
C LYS A 92 24.40 -8.03 -12.18
N GLU A 93 23.40 -8.76 -11.71
CA GLU A 93 23.24 -10.19 -12.05
C GLU A 93 22.94 -10.39 -13.54
N LEU A 94 22.27 -9.43 -14.19
CA LEU A 94 22.05 -9.39 -15.63
C LEU A 94 23.24 -8.85 -16.43
N ASN A 95 24.46 -8.84 -15.82
CA ASN A 95 25.72 -8.39 -16.38
C ASN A 95 25.78 -6.88 -16.70
N GLY A 96 24.97 -6.08 -16.03
CA GLY A 96 25.07 -4.63 -16.08
C GLY A 96 26.27 -4.10 -15.28
N ASN A 97 26.92 -3.07 -15.80
CA ASN A 97 28.03 -2.37 -15.16
C ASN A 97 27.53 -1.37 -14.11
N PHE A 98 28.37 -0.42 -13.74
CA PHE A 98 28.03 0.58 -12.74
C PHE A 98 26.89 1.49 -13.16
N TYR A 99 26.81 1.91 -14.42
CA TYR A 99 25.78 2.85 -14.86
C TYR A 99 24.39 2.25 -14.88
N SER A 100 24.22 0.99 -15.27
CA SER A 100 22.93 0.32 -15.17
C SER A 100 22.51 0.11 -13.73
N GLN A 101 23.43 -0.21 -12.82
CA GLN A 101 23.17 -0.29 -11.39
C GLN A 101 22.75 1.08 -10.82
N LEU A 102 23.45 2.16 -11.22
CA LEU A 102 23.15 3.53 -10.81
C LEU A 102 21.77 3.99 -11.30
N ILE A 103 21.48 3.81 -12.60
CA ILE A 103 20.18 4.18 -13.18
C ILE A 103 19.06 3.38 -12.54
N SER A 104 19.28 2.09 -12.26
CA SER A 104 18.29 1.26 -11.55
C SER A 104 18.03 1.77 -10.14
N ALA A 105 19.08 2.14 -9.39
CA ALA A 105 18.97 2.67 -8.05
C ALA A 105 18.21 4.01 -8.00
N ILE A 106 18.57 4.97 -8.87
CA ILE A 106 17.87 6.26 -8.95
C ILE A 106 16.45 6.10 -9.49
N GLY A 107 16.21 5.04 -10.31
CA GLY A 107 14.88 4.72 -10.82
C GLY A 107 13.89 4.37 -9.73
N ILE A 108 14.31 3.66 -8.71
CA ILE A 108 13.47 3.39 -7.54
C ILE A 108 13.20 4.67 -6.75
N ALA A 109 14.24 5.49 -6.54
CA ALA A 109 14.14 6.73 -5.78
C ALA A 109 13.37 7.84 -6.51
N GLY A 110 13.12 7.71 -7.81
CA GLY A 110 12.54 8.77 -8.64
C GLY A 110 11.33 8.35 -9.50
N SER A 111 10.94 7.08 -9.52
CA SER A 111 9.73 6.63 -10.21
C SER A 111 8.48 7.05 -9.45
N MET A 112 7.56 7.71 -10.13
CA MET A 112 6.39 8.36 -9.52
C MET A 112 5.61 7.44 -8.59
N LEU A 113 5.16 6.27 -9.07
CA LEU A 113 4.36 5.35 -8.25
C LEU A 113 5.18 4.70 -7.13
N LEU A 114 6.45 4.32 -7.39
CA LEU A 114 7.26 3.66 -6.37
C LEU A 114 7.51 4.61 -5.18
N VAL A 115 7.82 5.87 -5.45
CA VAL A 115 7.97 6.89 -4.39
C VAL A 115 6.67 7.07 -3.62
N MET A 116 5.52 7.10 -4.31
CA MET A 116 4.20 7.22 -3.68
C MET A 116 3.89 6.03 -2.76
N MET A 117 4.11 4.79 -3.23
CA MET A 117 3.78 3.57 -2.49
C MET A 117 4.62 3.38 -1.22
N TYR A 118 5.86 3.85 -1.22
CA TYR A 118 6.72 3.80 -0.02
C TYR A 118 6.54 5.00 0.91
N GLY A 119 5.77 6.01 0.51
CA GLY A 119 5.40 7.15 1.34
C GLY A 119 4.36 6.85 2.40
N VAL A 120 3.70 5.67 2.34
CA VAL A 120 2.56 5.29 3.18
C VAL A 120 2.73 3.85 3.68
N PHE A 121 2.36 3.60 4.94
CA PHE A 121 2.37 2.25 5.51
C PHE A 121 1.17 1.43 5.02
N THR A 122 1.39 0.65 3.98
CA THR A 122 0.38 -0.25 3.39
C THR A 122 1.02 -1.58 2.99
N PRO A 123 0.25 -2.64 2.73
CA PRO A 123 0.81 -3.89 2.20
C PRO A 123 1.58 -3.73 0.89
N TYR A 124 1.32 -2.66 0.10
CA TYR A 124 1.97 -2.46 -1.20
C TYR A 124 3.47 -2.24 -1.11
N CYS A 125 3.97 -1.51 -0.11
CA CYS A 125 5.41 -1.27 0.04
C CYS A 125 6.19 -2.58 0.24
N PHE A 126 5.63 -3.54 0.95
CA PHE A 126 6.23 -4.86 1.13
C PHE A 126 6.00 -5.76 -0.09
N ASP A 127 4.84 -5.69 -0.75
CA ASP A 127 4.50 -6.47 -1.95
C ASP A 127 5.50 -6.20 -3.09
N ILE A 128 5.77 -4.93 -3.39
CA ILE A 128 6.78 -4.51 -4.39
C ILE A 128 8.16 -5.09 -4.08
N PHE A 129 8.57 -5.04 -2.82
CA PHE A 129 9.85 -5.60 -2.39
C PHE A 129 9.89 -7.12 -2.56
N PHE A 130 8.85 -7.85 -2.12
CA PHE A 130 8.80 -9.30 -2.24
C PHE A 130 8.78 -9.77 -3.71
N TRP A 131 8.01 -9.12 -4.58
CA TRP A 131 8.02 -9.45 -6.01
C TRP A 131 9.40 -9.23 -6.63
N THR A 132 10.06 -8.13 -6.28
CA THR A 132 11.43 -7.85 -6.74
C THR A 132 12.41 -8.90 -6.21
N LEU A 133 12.24 -9.33 -4.98
CA LEU A 133 13.08 -10.38 -4.35
C LEU A 133 12.85 -11.74 -5.00
N ILE A 134 11.62 -12.09 -5.37
CA ILE A 134 11.28 -13.28 -6.16
C ILE A 134 12.01 -13.21 -7.51
N ILE A 135 11.90 -12.10 -8.24
CA ILE A 135 12.58 -11.90 -9.53
C ILE A 135 14.11 -12.02 -9.37
N TYR A 136 14.68 -11.44 -8.32
CA TYR A 136 16.10 -11.55 -8.02
C TYR A 136 16.56 -13.01 -7.85
N PHE A 137 15.85 -13.80 -7.05
CA PHE A 137 16.24 -15.19 -6.86
C PHE A 137 15.97 -16.08 -8.07
N ILE A 138 14.96 -15.75 -8.89
CA ILE A 138 14.79 -16.39 -10.22
C ILE A 138 16.01 -16.09 -11.11
N VAL A 139 16.46 -14.83 -11.19
CA VAL A 139 17.65 -14.45 -11.95
C VAL A 139 18.89 -15.17 -11.43
N LYS A 140 19.06 -15.28 -10.11
CA LYS A 140 20.17 -16.02 -9.49
C LYS A 140 20.12 -17.49 -9.84
N TYR A 141 18.97 -18.14 -9.73
CA TYR A 141 18.82 -19.55 -10.11
C TYR A 141 19.14 -19.80 -11.57
N VAL A 142 18.56 -19.02 -12.48
CA VAL A 142 18.78 -19.15 -13.93
C VAL A 142 20.26 -18.93 -14.30
N LYS A 143 20.95 -17.99 -13.63
CA LYS A 143 22.35 -17.68 -13.88
C LYS A 143 23.33 -18.75 -13.38
N THR A 144 23.04 -19.33 -12.22
CA THR A 144 24.00 -20.17 -11.48
C THR A 144 23.66 -21.65 -11.49
N ASN A 145 22.41 -22.01 -11.78
CA ASN A 145 21.82 -23.34 -11.63
C ASN A 145 22.01 -23.95 -10.22
N ILE A 146 22.09 -23.10 -9.18
CA ILE A 146 22.22 -23.55 -7.78
C ILE A 146 20.81 -23.77 -7.22
N ASP A 147 20.47 -25.02 -6.96
CA ASP A 147 19.14 -25.46 -6.52
C ASP A 147 18.69 -24.85 -5.19
N TYR A 148 19.62 -24.47 -4.32
CA TYR A 148 19.31 -23.81 -3.06
C TYR A 148 18.49 -22.53 -3.22
N TYR A 149 18.62 -21.83 -4.36
CA TYR A 149 17.80 -20.66 -4.64
C TYR A 149 16.31 -20.97 -4.78
N LEU A 150 15.94 -22.21 -5.17
CA LEU A 150 14.53 -22.65 -5.20
C LEU A 150 13.95 -22.78 -3.81
N ILE A 151 14.75 -23.16 -2.81
CA ILE A 151 14.35 -23.18 -1.39
C ILE A 151 14.09 -21.75 -0.90
N ILE A 152 15.03 -20.84 -1.14
CA ILE A 152 14.88 -19.43 -0.76
C ILE A 152 13.65 -18.81 -1.45
N LEU A 153 13.44 -19.10 -2.72
CA LEU A 153 12.24 -18.67 -3.45
C LEU A 153 10.96 -19.12 -2.75
N GLY A 154 10.89 -20.38 -2.32
CA GLY A 154 9.75 -20.89 -1.58
C GLY A 154 9.49 -20.10 -0.29
N ILE A 155 10.54 -19.80 0.48
CA ILE A 155 10.43 -18.99 1.72
C ILE A 155 9.92 -17.59 1.38
N VAL A 156 10.50 -16.92 0.38
CA VAL A 156 10.12 -15.57 -0.03
C VAL A 156 8.67 -15.53 -0.53
N ILE A 157 8.24 -16.53 -1.30
CA ILE A 157 6.87 -16.68 -1.79
C ILE A 157 5.90 -16.83 -0.60
N GLY A 158 6.24 -17.65 0.40
CA GLY A 158 5.43 -17.81 1.60
C GLY A 158 5.21 -16.49 2.35
N PHE A 159 6.27 -15.71 2.59
CA PHE A 159 6.16 -14.39 3.20
C PHE A 159 5.44 -13.37 2.31
N SER A 160 5.63 -13.42 0.99
CA SER A 160 4.90 -12.58 0.05
C SER A 160 3.39 -12.86 0.11
N PHE A 161 2.99 -14.13 0.20
CA PHE A 161 1.59 -14.53 0.38
C PHE A 161 1.02 -14.01 1.70
N LEU A 162 1.78 -14.13 2.81
CA LEU A 162 1.39 -13.58 4.11
C LEU A 162 1.31 -12.05 4.14
N ASN A 163 1.88 -11.35 3.14
CA ASN A 163 1.76 -9.91 3.01
C ASN A 163 0.56 -9.50 2.14
N LYS A 164 0.43 -10.13 0.96
CA LYS A 164 -0.66 -9.81 0.04
C LYS A 164 -0.90 -10.96 -0.94
N TYR A 165 -2.18 -11.35 -1.12
CA TYR A 165 -2.54 -12.42 -2.06
C TYR A 165 -2.24 -12.08 -3.53
N ASN A 166 -1.88 -10.83 -3.80
CA ASN A 166 -1.48 -10.33 -5.12
C ASN A 166 -0.34 -11.14 -5.77
N VAL A 167 0.55 -11.73 -4.95
CA VAL A 167 1.63 -12.62 -5.41
C VAL A 167 1.13 -13.80 -6.22
N LEU A 168 -0.10 -14.26 -6.00
CA LEU A 168 -0.70 -15.37 -6.76
C LEU A 168 -0.79 -15.06 -8.26
N PHE A 169 -0.97 -13.81 -8.66
CA PHE A 169 -0.95 -13.40 -10.07
C PHE A 169 0.44 -13.50 -10.69
N LEU A 170 1.50 -13.15 -9.95
CA LEU A 170 2.87 -13.35 -10.37
C LEU A 170 3.18 -14.84 -10.51
N LEU A 171 2.78 -15.66 -9.54
CA LEU A 171 2.99 -17.11 -9.58
C LEU A 171 2.21 -17.76 -10.73
N ALA A 172 0.95 -17.37 -10.95
CA ALA A 172 0.17 -17.83 -12.09
C ALA A 172 0.86 -17.51 -13.42
N ALA A 173 1.36 -16.29 -13.59
CA ALA A 173 2.09 -15.90 -14.79
C ALA A 173 3.38 -16.71 -14.98
N ILE A 174 4.13 -16.96 -13.90
CA ILE A 174 5.34 -17.80 -13.92
C ILE A 174 4.95 -19.23 -14.37
N LEU A 175 3.91 -19.82 -13.79
CA LEU A 175 3.45 -21.16 -14.12
C LEU A 175 2.92 -21.28 -15.57
N ILE A 176 2.31 -20.21 -16.09
CA ILE A 176 1.87 -20.16 -17.49
C ILE A 176 3.07 -20.09 -18.45
N VAL A 177 4.08 -19.30 -18.13
CA VAL A 177 5.19 -18.98 -19.06
C VAL A 177 6.28 -20.06 -19.04
N ILE A 178 6.68 -20.54 -17.87
CA ILE A 178 7.83 -21.47 -17.71
C ILE A 178 7.75 -22.73 -18.57
N PRO A 179 6.59 -23.41 -18.71
CA PRO A 179 6.47 -24.62 -19.54
C PRO A 179 6.89 -24.43 -21.00
N PHE A 180 6.73 -23.21 -21.54
CA PHE A 180 7.09 -22.87 -22.93
C PHE A 180 8.53 -22.38 -23.08
N THR A 181 9.33 -22.44 -22.01
CA THR A 181 10.72 -22.02 -22.00
C THR A 181 11.66 -23.21 -21.83
N LYS A 182 12.96 -22.97 -22.06
CA LYS A 182 13.97 -23.99 -21.74
C LYS A 182 14.11 -24.26 -20.23
N HIS A 183 13.59 -23.37 -19.37
CA HIS A 183 13.61 -23.53 -17.91
C HIS A 183 12.53 -24.49 -17.38
N ARG A 184 11.71 -25.11 -18.24
CA ARG A 184 10.69 -26.10 -17.85
C ARG A 184 11.24 -27.28 -17.04
N HIS A 185 12.55 -27.57 -17.13
CA HIS A 185 13.21 -28.60 -16.33
C HIS A 185 13.13 -28.36 -14.81
N VAL A 186 12.81 -27.13 -14.37
CA VAL A 186 12.60 -26.81 -12.96
C VAL A 186 11.50 -27.69 -12.34
N PHE A 187 10.48 -28.09 -13.12
CA PHE A 187 9.42 -28.96 -12.66
C PHE A 187 9.86 -30.42 -12.40
N SER A 188 11.05 -30.82 -12.86
CA SER A 188 11.65 -32.10 -12.54
C SER A 188 12.63 -32.02 -11.35
N ASN A 189 12.84 -30.83 -10.78
CA ASN A 189 13.80 -30.60 -9.71
C ASN A 189 13.13 -30.76 -8.34
N ILE A 190 13.67 -31.65 -7.49
CA ILE A 190 13.14 -31.89 -6.14
C ILE A 190 13.20 -30.64 -5.25
N PHE A 191 14.16 -29.74 -5.45
CA PHE A 191 14.27 -28.50 -4.68
C PHE A 191 13.15 -27.52 -5.00
N PHE A 192 12.54 -27.57 -6.19
CA PHE A 192 11.32 -26.83 -6.51
C PHE A 192 10.16 -27.26 -5.60
N TYR A 193 9.94 -28.56 -5.45
CA TYR A 193 8.87 -29.08 -4.60
C TYR A 193 9.14 -28.84 -3.10
N ARG A 194 10.42 -28.90 -2.67
CA ARG A 194 10.80 -28.53 -1.31
C ARG A 194 10.53 -27.05 -1.02
N GLY A 195 10.85 -26.17 -1.98
CA GLY A 195 10.53 -24.75 -1.89
C GLY A 195 9.03 -24.50 -1.84
N LEU A 196 8.25 -25.19 -2.70
CA LEU A 196 6.79 -25.11 -2.69
C LEU A 196 6.20 -25.58 -1.36
N LEU A 197 6.70 -26.69 -0.80
CA LEU A 197 6.28 -27.18 0.52
C LEU A 197 6.55 -26.15 1.63
N LEU A 198 7.74 -25.54 1.64
CA LEU A 198 8.06 -24.48 2.60
C LEU A 198 7.16 -23.27 2.45
N SER A 199 6.85 -22.86 1.21
CA SER A 199 5.91 -21.77 0.96
C SER A 199 4.53 -22.08 1.54
N LEU A 200 4.04 -23.30 1.34
CA LEU A 200 2.75 -23.77 1.88
C LEU A 200 2.78 -23.82 3.42
N ILE A 201 3.84 -24.33 4.03
CA ILE A 201 3.99 -24.36 5.50
C ILE A 201 3.94 -22.94 6.09
N ILE A 202 4.62 -21.98 5.46
CA ILE A 202 4.61 -20.57 5.90
C ILE A 202 3.22 -19.95 5.72
N ALA A 203 2.52 -20.25 4.63
CA ALA A 203 1.19 -19.73 4.34
C ALA A 203 0.08 -20.38 5.18
N LEU A 204 0.32 -21.62 5.68
CA LEU A 204 -0.69 -22.47 6.31
C LEU A 204 -1.44 -21.81 7.48
N PRO A 205 -0.81 -21.10 8.42
CA PRO A 205 -1.53 -20.45 9.52
C PRO A 205 -2.59 -19.46 9.02
N ASN A 206 -2.27 -18.70 7.97
CA ASN A 206 -3.23 -17.76 7.38
C ASN A 206 -4.35 -18.49 6.61
N ILE A 207 -4.02 -19.56 5.89
CA ILE A 207 -5.02 -20.36 5.17
C ILE A 207 -6.02 -20.97 6.16
N ILE A 208 -5.53 -21.55 7.27
CA ILE A 208 -6.38 -22.09 8.34
C ILE A 208 -7.27 -20.98 8.93
N TRP A 209 -6.66 -19.83 9.25
CA TRP A 209 -7.39 -18.69 9.78
C TRP A 209 -8.52 -18.22 8.83
N GLN A 210 -8.25 -18.11 7.53
CA GLN A 210 -9.26 -17.74 6.53
C GLN A 210 -10.44 -18.72 6.51
N VAL A 211 -10.16 -20.02 6.57
CA VAL A 211 -11.22 -21.05 6.59
C VAL A 211 -12.04 -20.97 7.89
N MET A 212 -11.39 -20.79 9.04
CA MET A 212 -12.07 -20.69 10.33
C MET A 212 -12.96 -19.44 10.45
N HIS A 213 -12.67 -18.38 9.69
CA HIS A 213 -13.42 -17.13 9.68
C HIS A 213 -14.33 -16.99 8.44
N ASN A 214 -14.74 -18.10 7.81
CA ASN A 214 -15.62 -18.09 6.63
C ASN A 214 -15.05 -17.36 5.40
N LEU A 215 -13.72 -17.40 5.21
CA LEU A 215 -13.01 -16.79 4.07
C LEU A 215 -13.34 -15.31 3.86
N PRO A 216 -13.07 -14.42 4.84
CA PRO A 216 -13.46 -13.02 4.76
C PRO A 216 -12.85 -12.31 3.54
N VAL A 217 -11.71 -12.79 3.01
CA VAL A 217 -11.12 -12.28 1.78
C VAL A 217 -12.05 -12.40 0.56
N LEU A 218 -12.88 -13.45 0.49
CA LEU A 218 -13.82 -13.61 -0.63
C LEU A 218 -14.95 -12.57 -0.53
N GLY A 219 -15.43 -12.28 0.68
CA GLY A 219 -16.38 -11.19 0.92
C GLY A 219 -15.81 -9.83 0.51
N HIS A 220 -14.57 -9.54 0.90
CA HIS A 220 -13.86 -8.33 0.49
C HIS A 220 -13.66 -8.25 -1.02
N MET A 221 -13.27 -9.33 -1.68
CA MET A 221 -13.11 -9.35 -3.15
C MET A 221 -14.43 -9.09 -3.87
N LYS A 222 -15.55 -9.61 -3.35
CA LYS A 222 -16.88 -9.33 -3.90
C LYS A 222 -17.23 -7.86 -3.76
N GLU A 223 -17.09 -7.29 -2.55
CA GLU A 223 -17.32 -5.88 -2.27
C GLU A 223 -16.44 -4.98 -3.17
N LEU A 224 -15.16 -5.28 -3.27
CA LEU A 224 -14.21 -4.56 -4.13
C LEU A 224 -14.63 -4.60 -5.61
N ASN A 225 -15.09 -5.76 -6.09
CA ASN A 225 -15.56 -5.91 -7.46
C ASN A 225 -16.82 -5.07 -7.73
N GLU A 226 -17.77 -5.08 -6.80
CA GLU A 226 -19.05 -4.36 -6.94
C GLU A 226 -18.91 -2.85 -6.81
N THR A 227 -17.96 -2.35 -6.01
CA THR A 227 -17.83 -0.93 -5.69
C THR A 227 -16.71 -0.22 -6.48
N GLN A 228 -15.60 -0.88 -6.77
CA GLN A 228 -14.40 -0.24 -7.33
C GLN A 228 -13.96 -0.83 -8.66
N LEU A 229 -13.82 -2.17 -8.77
CA LEU A 229 -13.26 -2.79 -9.97
C LEU A 229 -14.19 -2.67 -11.18
N VAL A 230 -15.50 -2.60 -10.98
CA VAL A 230 -16.48 -2.35 -12.03
C VAL A 230 -16.23 -1.03 -12.76
N ASN A 231 -15.62 -0.05 -12.09
CA ASN A 231 -15.33 1.29 -12.66
C ASN A 231 -13.96 1.36 -13.35
N VAL A 232 -13.15 0.29 -13.36
CA VAL A 232 -11.82 0.30 -13.97
C VAL A 232 -11.90 0.39 -15.48
N ASN A 233 -11.36 1.47 -16.04
CA ASN A 233 -11.26 1.65 -17.50
C ASN A 233 -9.96 1.01 -18.01
N ARG A 234 -10.07 0.08 -18.95
CA ARG A 234 -8.93 -0.68 -19.51
C ARG A 234 -7.91 0.19 -20.24
N ILE A 235 -8.36 1.26 -20.90
CA ILE A 235 -7.45 2.19 -21.61
C ILE A 235 -6.67 3.01 -20.59
N VAL A 236 -7.36 3.52 -19.55
CA VAL A 236 -6.72 4.24 -18.44
C VAL A 236 -5.72 3.33 -17.73
N PHE A 237 -6.07 2.07 -17.47
CA PHE A 237 -5.16 1.08 -16.89
C PHE A 237 -3.83 0.99 -17.67
N ILE A 238 -3.87 0.93 -19.01
CA ILE A 238 -2.65 0.86 -19.84
C ILE A 238 -1.86 2.18 -19.79
N ILE A 239 -2.54 3.32 -19.85
CA ILE A 239 -1.91 4.65 -19.78
C ILE A 239 -1.22 4.84 -18.43
N GLU A 240 -1.84 4.43 -17.36
CA GLU A 240 -1.29 4.52 -16.00
C GLU A 240 -0.02 3.69 -15.83
N GLN A 241 0.13 2.53 -16.51
CA GLN A 241 1.41 1.79 -16.50
C GLN A 241 2.58 2.64 -16.97
N LEU A 242 2.35 3.53 -17.94
CA LEU A 242 3.38 4.42 -18.49
C LEU A 242 3.62 5.64 -17.59
N ILE A 243 2.53 6.23 -17.06
CA ILE A 243 2.60 7.40 -16.18
C ILE A 243 3.29 7.05 -14.84
N PHE A 244 2.95 5.93 -14.26
CA PHE A 244 3.49 5.49 -12.97
C PHE A 244 4.99 5.25 -12.99
N LEU A 245 5.54 4.94 -14.17
CA LEU A 245 6.98 4.75 -14.37
C LEU A 245 7.74 6.03 -14.75
N LEU A 246 7.04 7.19 -14.90
CA LEU A 246 7.74 8.44 -15.19
C LEU A 246 8.76 8.80 -14.10
N PRO A 247 9.93 9.39 -14.51
CA PRO A 247 10.32 9.72 -15.88
C PRO A 247 11.01 8.56 -16.64
N TYR A 248 11.07 7.36 -16.07
CA TYR A 248 11.85 6.21 -16.59
C TYR A 248 11.22 5.50 -17.79
N THR A 249 9.96 5.75 -18.08
CA THR A 249 9.23 5.18 -19.23
C THR A 249 9.98 5.40 -20.56
N ILE A 250 10.65 6.55 -20.70
CA ILE A 250 11.42 6.92 -21.90
C ILE A 250 12.54 5.90 -22.20
N ILE A 251 13.17 5.35 -21.16
CA ILE A 251 14.25 4.35 -21.31
C ILE A 251 13.71 2.92 -21.24
N ILE A 252 12.59 2.68 -20.57
CA ILE A 252 11.99 1.35 -20.40
C ILE A 252 11.46 0.84 -21.74
N LEU A 253 10.71 1.63 -22.48
CA LEU A 253 10.10 1.19 -23.75
C LEU A 253 11.14 0.70 -24.76
N PRO A 254 12.20 1.46 -25.12
CA PRO A 254 13.24 0.93 -25.98
C PRO A 254 14.06 -0.17 -25.30
N GLY A 255 14.15 -0.16 -23.98
CA GLY A 255 14.80 -1.20 -23.18
C GLY A 255 14.12 -2.56 -23.32
N VAL A 256 12.80 -2.62 -23.30
CA VAL A 256 12.03 -3.87 -23.53
C VAL A 256 12.34 -4.45 -24.90
N VAL A 257 12.34 -3.63 -25.96
CA VAL A 257 12.69 -4.08 -27.31
C VAL A 257 14.13 -4.59 -27.34
N SER A 258 15.08 -3.83 -26.78
CA SER A 258 16.51 -4.22 -26.71
C SER A 258 16.69 -5.54 -25.96
N PHE A 259 16.00 -5.74 -24.83
CA PHE A 259 16.09 -6.96 -24.02
C PHE A 259 15.57 -8.18 -24.78
N LEU A 260 14.51 -8.02 -25.58
CA LEU A 260 13.95 -9.09 -26.39
C LEU A 260 14.84 -9.51 -27.57
N ILE A 261 15.50 -8.58 -28.23
CA ILE A 261 16.32 -8.89 -29.43
C ILE A 261 17.75 -9.30 -29.09
N ASN A 262 18.31 -8.82 -27.96
CA ASN A 262 19.70 -9.03 -27.61
C ASN A 262 19.98 -10.46 -27.14
N LYS A 263 20.97 -11.12 -27.78
CA LYS A 263 21.36 -12.50 -27.44
C LYS A 263 21.84 -12.67 -25.99
N GLN A 264 22.44 -11.62 -25.41
CA GLN A 264 22.93 -11.62 -24.02
C GLN A 264 21.80 -11.92 -23.00
N TYR A 265 20.57 -11.47 -23.26
CA TYR A 265 19.44 -11.62 -22.34
C TYR A 265 18.53 -12.79 -22.71
N LYS A 266 18.92 -13.66 -23.66
CA LYS A 266 18.09 -14.77 -24.15
C LYS A 266 17.52 -15.65 -23.02
N GLU A 267 18.36 -15.90 -22.00
CA GLU A 267 18.02 -16.72 -20.85
C GLU A 267 16.94 -16.09 -19.96
N PHE A 268 16.82 -14.76 -19.96
CA PHE A 268 15.98 -13.98 -19.06
C PHE A 268 14.74 -13.38 -19.75
N ARG A 269 14.60 -13.53 -21.08
CA ARG A 269 13.45 -12.96 -21.84
C ARG A 269 12.09 -13.39 -21.30
N PHE A 270 12.01 -14.60 -20.75
CA PHE A 270 10.76 -15.09 -20.17
C PHE A 270 10.25 -14.21 -19.03
N LEU A 271 11.09 -13.47 -18.34
CA LEU A 271 10.67 -12.51 -17.29
C LEU A 271 9.83 -11.38 -17.89
N LEU A 272 10.11 -10.92 -19.11
CA LEU A 272 9.25 -9.96 -19.81
C LEU A 272 7.93 -10.62 -20.24
N SER A 273 7.94 -11.90 -20.65
CA SER A 273 6.71 -12.65 -20.93
C SER A 273 5.87 -12.81 -19.67
N VAL A 274 6.48 -13.11 -18.51
CA VAL A 274 5.81 -13.13 -17.20
C VAL A 274 5.19 -11.76 -16.91
N SER A 275 5.95 -10.68 -17.09
CA SER A 275 5.43 -9.31 -16.88
C SER A 275 4.25 -9.00 -17.78
N GLY A 276 4.31 -9.39 -19.06
CA GLY A 276 3.22 -9.24 -20.00
C GLY A 276 1.97 -10.03 -19.61
N VAL A 277 2.13 -11.28 -19.14
CA VAL A 277 1.01 -12.11 -18.66
C VAL A 277 0.39 -11.54 -17.40
N VAL A 278 1.18 -11.02 -16.44
CA VAL A 278 0.64 -10.34 -15.23
C VAL A 278 -0.21 -9.14 -15.62
N ILE A 279 0.31 -8.25 -16.50
CA ILE A 279 -0.43 -7.08 -16.97
C ILE A 279 -1.73 -7.51 -17.67
N LEU A 280 -1.67 -8.55 -18.50
CA LEU A 280 -2.84 -9.08 -19.20
C LEU A 280 -3.88 -9.65 -18.23
N LEU A 281 -3.46 -10.41 -17.21
CA LEU A 281 -4.35 -10.95 -16.17
C LEU A 281 -5.10 -9.84 -15.46
N PHE A 282 -4.40 -8.79 -14.99
CA PHE A 282 -5.06 -7.65 -14.34
C PHE A 282 -5.96 -6.86 -15.29
N LEU A 283 -5.56 -6.70 -16.54
CA LEU A 283 -6.39 -6.05 -17.57
C LEU A 283 -7.70 -6.83 -17.83
N MET A 284 -7.61 -8.16 -17.89
CA MET A 284 -8.78 -9.04 -18.13
C MET A 284 -9.73 -9.05 -16.92
N LEU A 285 -9.17 -9.04 -15.72
CA LEU A 285 -9.91 -9.10 -14.44
C LEU A 285 -10.30 -7.71 -13.91
N SER A 286 -10.14 -6.65 -14.72
CA SER A 286 -10.42 -5.26 -14.31
C SER A 286 -9.69 -4.84 -13.01
N GLY A 287 -8.48 -5.39 -12.76
CA GLY A 287 -7.69 -5.02 -11.60
C GLY A 287 -7.18 -3.58 -11.65
N LYS A 288 -6.95 -2.97 -10.48
CA LYS A 288 -6.34 -1.64 -10.41
C LYS A 288 -4.92 -1.67 -10.99
N SER A 289 -4.54 -0.64 -11.73
CA SER A 289 -3.22 -0.51 -12.38
C SER A 289 -2.04 -0.60 -11.41
N LEU A 290 -2.22 -0.12 -10.19
CA LEU A 290 -1.20 -0.18 -9.14
C LEU A 290 -0.88 -1.62 -8.67
N TYR A 291 -1.73 -2.61 -8.96
CA TYR A 291 -1.46 -4.02 -8.60
C TYR A 291 -0.28 -4.63 -9.36
N THR A 292 0.14 -4.04 -10.48
CA THR A 292 1.30 -4.47 -11.27
C THR A 292 2.62 -3.87 -10.79
N SER A 293 2.60 -2.99 -9.79
CA SER A 293 3.76 -2.22 -9.31
C SER A 293 4.98 -3.06 -8.92
N GLY A 294 4.77 -4.31 -8.50
CA GLY A 294 5.84 -5.27 -8.22
C GLY A 294 6.74 -5.62 -9.42
N LEU A 295 6.27 -5.36 -10.66
CA LEU A 295 7.06 -5.54 -11.89
C LEU A 295 7.99 -4.35 -12.19
N PHE A 296 7.67 -3.17 -11.68
CA PHE A 296 8.33 -1.92 -12.06
C PHE A 296 9.83 -1.89 -11.78
N PRO A 297 10.32 -2.41 -10.64
CA PRO A 297 11.76 -2.47 -10.41
C PRO A 297 12.53 -3.25 -11.50
N PHE A 298 11.98 -4.37 -11.95
CA PHE A 298 12.57 -5.14 -13.05
C PHE A 298 12.54 -4.38 -14.39
N LEU A 299 11.41 -3.72 -14.71
CA LEU A 299 11.30 -2.92 -15.93
C LEU A 299 12.27 -1.74 -15.95
N ILE A 300 12.52 -1.09 -14.80
CA ILE A 300 13.54 -0.05 -14.65
C ILE A 300 14.94 -0.62 -14.93
N VAL A 301 15.25 -1.82 -14.44
CA VAL A 301 16.51 -2.50 -14.75
C VAL A 301 16.66 -2.73 -16.25
N VAL A 302 15.61 -3.19 -16.93
CA VAL A 302 15.62 -3.40 -18.39
C VAL A 302 15.93 -2.11 -19.14
N GLY A 303 15.33 -0.98 -18.74
CA GLY A 303 15.65 0.35 -19.28
C GLY A 303 17.08 0.80 -18.99
N ALA A 304 17.57 0.55 -17.78
CA ALA A 304 18.94 0.90 -17.38
C ALA A 304 20.01 0.14 -18.19
N LEU A 305 19.78 -1.17 -18.40
CA LEU A 305 20.66 -2.00 -19.24
C LEU A 305 20.69 -1.53 -20.71
N PHE A 306 19.55 -1.05 -21.23
CA PHE A 306 19.47 -0.44 -22.56
C PHE A 306 20.36 0.80 -22.65
N VAL A 307 20.19 1.77 -21.72
CA VAL A 307 20.97 3.02 -21.72
C VAL A 307 22.46 2.73 -21.70
N GLU A 308 22.91 1.87 -20.80
CA GLU A 308 24.33 1.51 -20.68
C GLU A 308 24.89 0.86 -21.94
N LYS A 309 24.10 0.04 -22.61
CA LYS A 309 24.56 -0.66 -23.82
C LYS A 309 24.60 0.24 -25.03
N GLN A 310 23.69 1.18 -25.18
CA GLN A 310 23.61 2.07 -26.35
C GLN A 310 24.55 3.27 -26.25
N ILE A 311 24.91 3.68 -25.04
CA ILE A 311 25.72 4.88 -24.83
C ILE A 311 27.09 4.50 -24.30
N SER A 312 28.09 4.55 -25.18
CA SER A 312 29.49 4.29 -24.81
C SER A 312 30.18 5.53 -24.22
N ASN A 313 29.73 6.72 -24.59
CA ASN A 313 30.32 7.98 -24.13
C ASN A 313 29.90 8.27 -22.69
N ARG A 314 30.88 8.31 -21.77
CA ARG A 314 30.65 8.56 -20.34
C ARG A 314 29.99 9.92 -20.04
N TYR A 315 30.22 10.93 -20.83
CA TYR A 315 29.62 12.27 -20.63
C TYR A 315 28.16 12.24 -21.03
N LEU A 316 27.81 11.55 -22.10
CA LEU A 316 26.44 11.41 -22.56
C LEU A 316 25.60 10.56 -21.58
N ILE A 317 26.15 9.45 -21.08
CA ILE A 317 25.44 8.64 -20.08
C ILE A 317 25.27 9.42 -18.76
N SER A 318 26.27 10.22 -18.35
CA SER A 318 26.13 11.10 -17.18
C SER A 318 25.08 12.18 -17.40
N ALA A 319 24.96 12.74 -18.61
CA ALA A 319 23.90 13.69 -18.94
C ALA A 319 22.50 13.05 -18.85
N VAL A 320 22.34 11.80 -19.33
CA VAL A 320 21.08 11.04 -19.18
C VAL A 320 20.76 10.82 -17.70
N VAL A 321 21.73 10.38 -16.89
CA VAL A 321 21.57 10.19 -15.44
C VAL A 321 21.13 11.49 -14.78
N THR A 322 21.81 12.60 -15.07
CA THR A 322 21.48 13.92 -14.52
C THR A 322 20.07 14.35 -14.96
N GLY A 323 19.70 14.16 -16.22
CA GLY A 323 18.38 14.47 -16.73
C GLY A 323 17.26 13.67 -15.99
N LEU A 324 17.49 12.37 -15.78
CA LEU A 324 16.56 11.53 -15.01
C LEU A 324 16.42 11.99 -13.55
N ILE A 325 17.53 12.37 -12.90
CA ILE A 325 17.51 12.92 -11.53
C ILE A 325 16.73 14.24 -11.49
N VAL A 326 17.00 15.16 -12.40
CA VAL A 326 16.30 16.45 -12.47
C VAL A 326 14.80 16.26 -12.66
N LEU A 327 14.39 15.39 -13.61
CA LEU A 327 12.99 15.08 -13.84
C LEU A 327 12.33 14.42 -12.62
N SER A 328 13.05 13.50 -11.95
CA SER A 328 12.56 12.87 -10.72
C SER A 328 12.31 13.89 -9.60
N ILE A 329 13.24 14.86 -9.42
CA ILE A 329 13.08 15.94 -8.44
C ILE A 329 11.90 16.85 -8.79
N LEU A 330 11.72 17.17 -10.06
CA LEU A 330 10.59 17.97 -10.53
C LEU A 330 9.26 17.26 -10.33
N LEU A 331 9.18 15.94 -10.47
CA LEU A 331 7.96 15.16 -10.28
C LEU A 331 7.73 14.74 -8.81
N LEU A 332 8.72 14.90 -7.94
CA LEU A 332 8.66 14.44 -6.55
C LEU A 332 7.42 14.93 -5.78
N PRO A 333 7.00 16.23 -5.87
CA PRO A 333 5.82 16.70 -5.14
C PRO A 333 4.50 16.08 -5.61
N LEU A 334 4.46 15.48 -6.80
CA LEU A 334 3.27 14.73 -7.28
C LEU A 334 3.14 13.38 -6.59
N SER A 335 4.25 12.82 -6.08
CA SER A 335 4.33 11.46 -5.54
C SER A 335 4.44 11.44 -4.02
N LEU A 336 5.07 12.46 -3.43
CA LEU A 336 5.37 12.50 -2.00
C LEU A 336 5.16 13.91 -1.45
N PRO A 337 4.37 14.07 -0.37
CA PRO A 337 4.07 15.38 0.20
C PRO A 337 5.25 15.93 1.04
N VAL A 338 6.33 16.31 0.35
CA VAL A 338 7.56 16.83 0.96
C VAL A 338 7.54 18.34 1.24
N ILE A 339 6.52 19.05 0.76
CA ILE A 339 6.33 20.49 0.92
C ILE A 339 5.01 20.80 1.62
N LYS A 340 4.90 21.99 2.22
CA LYS A 340 3.68 22.41 2.93
C LYS A 340 2.46 22.43 2.01
N THR A 341 1.29 22.16 2.57
CA THR A 341 0.00 21.99 1.86
C THR A 341 -0.30 23.14 0.90
N GLU A 342 -0.09 24.40 1.30
CA GLU A 342 -0.39 25.58 0.48
C GLU A 342 0.52 25.65 -0.77
N LYS A 343 1.81 25.27 -0.59
CA LYS A 343 2.76 25.19 -1.72
C LYS A 343 2.45 24.01 -2.64
N MET A 344 1.93 22.91 -2.10
CA MET A 344 1.49 21.76 -2.90
C MET A 344 0.31 22.15 -3.81
N ILE A 345 -0.71 22.83 -3.30
CA ILE A 345 -1.83 23.30 -4.10
C ILE A 345 -1.31 24.15 -5.29
N SER A 346 -0.46 25.14 -5.00
CA SER A 346 0.13 25.98 -6.04
C SER A 346 0.98 25.19 -7.04
N TYR A 347 1.64 24.11 -6.60
CA TYR A 347 2.42 23.25 -7.47
C TYR A 347 1.50 22.44 -8.41
N PHE A 348 0.43 21.83 -7.89
CA PHE A 348 -0.55 21.09 -8.69
C PHE A 348 -1.25 22.01 -9.70
N ASP A 349 -1.62 23.24 -9.30
CA ASP A 349 -2.23 24.22 -10.20
C ASP A 349 -1.30 24.56 -11.39
N ARG A 350 -0.02 24.84 -11.10
CA ARG A 350 0.97 25.11 -12.14
C ARG A 350 1.20 23.91 -13.05
N PHE A 351 1.32 22.71 -12.44
CA PHE A 351 1.54 21.49 -13.20
C PHE A 351 0.36 21.19 -14.13
N ALA A 352 -0.88 21.30 -13.64
CA ALA A 352 -2.09 21.12 -14.43
C ALA A 352 -2.19 22.15 -15.56
N ASN A 353 -1.89 23.43 -15.29
CA ASN A 353 -1.91 24.50 -16.30
C ASN A 353 -0.88 24.28 -17.43
N ILE A 354 0.30 23.69 -17.13
CA ILE A 354 1.35 23.43 -18.11
C ILE A 354 1.08 22.16 -18.90
N THR A 355 0.59 21.11 -18.26
CA THR A 355 0.52 19.76 -18.84
C THR A 355 -0.89 19.32 -19.22
N GLY A 356 -1.93 20.00 -18.74
CA GLY A 356 -3.32 19.56 -18.85
C GLY A 356 -3.67 18.38 -17.91
N ALA A 357 -2.78 17.98 -17.01
CA ALA A 357 -2.93 16.80 -16.15
C ALA A 357 -3.72 17.09 -14.86
N ASP A 358 -4.87 17.75 -14.97
CA ASP A 358 -5.75 18.03 -13.82
C ASP A 358 -6.39 16.76 -13.26
N PHE A 359 -6.44 15.70 -14.05
CA PHE A 359 -6.97 14.39 -13.66
C PHE A 359 -6.27 13.78 -12.43
N LEU A 360 -5.03 14.20 -12.11
CA LEU A 360 -4.32 13.80 -10.91
C LEU A 360 -4.99 14.24 -9.60
N ARG A 361 -5.90 15.22 -9.67
CA ARG A 361 -6.68 15.73 -8.53
C ARG A 361 -8.11 15.17 -8.48
N LYS A 362 -8.44 14.26 -9.40
CA LYS A 362 -9.72 13.54 -9.39
C LYS A 362 -9.64 12.42 -8.35
N ASP A 363 -10.62 12.39 -7.43
CA ASP A 363 -10.74 11.34 -6.43
C ASP A 363 -11.46 10.07 -6.96
N GLU A 364 -11.55 9.03 -6.13
CA GLU A 364 -12.23 7.77 -6.49
C GLU A 364 -13.75 7.97 -6.73
N ASP A 365 -14.35 9.00 -6.14
CA ASP A 365 -15.77 9.35 -6.31
C ASP A 365 -16.00 10.16 -7.60
N GLY A 366 -14.92 10.51 -8.31
CA GLY A 366 -14.96 11.28 -9.57
C GLY A 366 -14.96 12.78 -9.38
N ASN A 367 -14.85 13.32 -8.18
CA ASN A 367 -14.83 14.74 -7.87
C ASN A 367 -13.41 15.32 -8.01
N TYR A 368 -13.31 16.59 -8.43
CA TYR A 368 -12.05 17.31 -8.47
C TYR A 368 -11.81 18.05 -7.15
N ARG A 369 -10.64 17.82 -6.55
CA ARG A 369 -10.22 18.46 -5.30
C ARG A 369 -9.04 19.42 -5.54
N LYS A 370 -8.76 20.27 -4.54
CA LYS A 370 -7.56 21.14 -4.57
C LYS A 370 -6.26 20.34 -4.40
N LEU A 371 -6.32 19.22 -3.68
CA LEU A 371 -5.23 18.27 -3.50
C LEU A 371 -5.65 16.90 -4.04
N PRO A 372 -4.71 16.07 -4.54
CA PRO A 372 -4.97 14.66 -4.78
C PRO A 372 -5.50 13.96 -3.53
N GLN A 373 -6.35 12.97 -3.72
CA GLN A 373 -6.95 12.20 -2.62
C GLN A 373 -5.91 11.66 -1.64
N ILE A 374 -4.81 11.09 -2.13
CA ILE A 374 -3.74 10.56 -1.28
C ILE A 374 -3.17 11.60 -0.29
N ASN A 375 -3.22 12.88 -0.62
CA ASN A 375 -2.78 13.96 0.27
C ASN A 375 -3.92 14.45 1.17
N ALA A 376 -5.15 14.50 0.66
CA ALA A 376 -6.35 14.85 1.44
C ALA A 376 -6.61 13.81 2.54
N ASP A 377 -6.32 12.52 2.27
CA ASP A 377 -6.38 11.41 3.21
C ASP A 377 -5.35 11.49 4.36
N MET A 378 -4.42 12.43 4.30
CA MET A 378 -3.43 12.69 5.37
C MET A 378 -3.77 13.89 6.26
N LEU A 379 -5.01 14.38 6.23
CA LEU A 379 -5.42 15.60 6.93
C LEU A 379 -6.69 15.38 7.76
N GLY A 380 -6.77 16.06 8.90
CA GLY A 380 -7.99 16.16 9.72
C GLY A 380 -8.14 15.12 10.84
N TRP A 381 -7.30 14.11 10.91
CA TRP A 381 -7.40 13.01 11.89
C TRP A 381 -7.17 13.47 13.33
N LYS A 382 -6.26 14.41 13.54
CA LYS A 382 -6.05 15.04 14.86
C LYS A 382 -7.30 15.78 15.32
N GLN A 383 -7.94 16.54 14.42
CA GLN A 383 -9.14 17.29 14.72
C GLN A 383 -10.30 16.34 15.09
N ILE A 384 -10.53 15.25 14.32
CA ILE A 384 -11.50 14.21 14.67
C ILE A 384 -11.25 13.70 16.09
N THR A 385 -9.99 13.34 16.38
CA THR A 385 -9.62 12.76 17.67
C THR A 385 -9.82 13.76 18.83
N GLU A 386 -9.51 15.04 18.61
CA GLU A 386 -9.71 16.09 19.61
C GLU A 386 -11.18 16.34 19.90
N ILE A 387 -12.04 16.40 18.87
CA ILE A 387 -13.50 16.54 19.03
C ILE A 387 -14.07 15.30 19.74
N THR A 388 -13.61 14.10 19.37
CA THR A 388 -14.02 12.85 20.04
C THR A 388 -13.61 12.82 21.51
N ASN A 389 -12.40 13.32 21.83
CA ASN A 389 -11.95 13.44 23.22
C ASN A 389 -12.82 14.42 24.01
N LYS A 390 -13.22 15.54 23.41
CA LYS A 390 -14.18 16.48 24.01
C LYS A 390 -15.53 15.79 24.28
N ALA A 391 -16.07 15.05 23.31
CA ALA A 391 -17.29 14.27 23.47
C ALA A 391 -17.16 13.24 24.60
N TRP A 392 -16.06 12.49 24.63
CA TRP A 392 -15.78 11.48 25.66
C TRP A 392 -15.62 12.06 27.06
N SER A 393 -15.17 13.29 27.18
CA SER A 393 -15.09 14.00 28.47
C SER A 393 -16.44 14.38 29.03
N LEU A 394 -17.49 14.50 28.20
CA LEU A 394 -18.87 14.79 28.57
C LEU A 394 -19.73 13.54 28.89
N VAL A 395 -19.16 12.35 28.67
CA VAL A 395 -19.77 11.07 29.02
C VAL A 395 -19.79 10.92 30.54
N GLU A 396 -20.97 10.67 31.09
CA GLU A 396 -21.21 10.57 32.54
C GLU A 396 -20.76 9.21 33.09
N ASN A 397 -21.10 8.12 32.39
CA ASN A 397 -20.76 6.77 32.82
C ASN A 397 -19.92 6.03 31.76
N LYS A 398 -18.61 6.18 31.85
CA LYS A 398 -17.66 5.54 30.88
C LYS A 398 -17.72 4.01 30.83
N LYS A 399 -18.25 3.34 31.88
CA LYS A 399 -18.40 1.87 31.88
C LYS A 399 -19.62 1.39 31.12
N ARG A 400 -20.57 2.30 30.85
CA ARG A 400 -21.81 2.07 30.09
C ARG A 400 -21.84 2.89 28.81
N SER A 401 -20.69 3.15 28.24
CA SER A 401 -20.54 3.97 27.04
C SER A 401 -19.42 3.44 26.16
N PHE A 402 -19.49 3.73 24.87
CA PHE A 402 -18.45 3.40 23.90
C PHE A 402 -18.36 4.45 22.80
N ILE A 403 -17.33 4.33 21.95
CA ILE A 403 -17.13 5.17 20.77
C ILE A 403 -17.42 4.32 19.54
N PHE A 404 -18.30 4.77 18.65
CA PHE A 404 -18.57 4.16 17.36
C PHE A 404 -18.11 5.08 16.24
N CYS A 405 -17.46 4.50 15.22
CA CYS A 405 -16.96 5.20 14.06
C CYS A 405 -17.58 4.62 12.79
N ALA A 406 -18.05 5.48 11.88
CA ALA A 406 -18.71 5.06 10.66
C ALA A 406 -17.75 4.39 9.68
N ASN A 407 -16.44 4.74 9.68
CA ASN A 407 -15.45 4.14 8.82
C ASN A 407 -14.14 3.79 9.54
N TYR A 408 -13.30 2.96 8.89
CA TYR A 408 -12.04 2.47 9.45
C TYR A 408 -10.98 3.56 9.68
N GLY A 409 -11.00 4.65 8.88
CA GLY A 409 -10.07 5.77 9.07
C GLY A 409 -10.34 6.51 10.37
N GLN A 410 -11.63 6.80 10.66
CA GLN A 410 -12.07 7.40 11.92
C GLN A 410 -11.74 6.47 13.10
N ALA A 411 -12.04 5.18 12.98
CA ALA A 411 -11.73 4.20 14.01
C ALA A 411 -10.21 4.10 14.25
N GLY A 412 -9.42 4.05 13.18
CA GLY A 412 -7.95 4.03 13.26
C GLY A 412 -7.37 5.29 13.92
N ALA A 413 -7.93 6.47 13.63
CA ALA A 413 -7.52 7.72 14.28
C ALA A 413 -7.75 7.66 15.80
N ILE A 414 -8.90 7.16 16.24
CA ILE A 414 -9.18 6.99 17.66
C ILE A 414 -8.29 5.90 18.28
N SER A 415 -8.07 4.76 17.59
CA SER A 415 -7.23 3.65 18.08
C SER A 415 -5.76 4.05 18.24
N ILE A 416 -5.25 4.98 17.42
CA ILE A 416 -3.82 5.33 17.37
C ILE A 416 -3.59 6.68 18.04
N ILE A 417 -4.17 7.76 17.51
CA ILE A 417 -3.97 9.13 18.01
C ILE A 417 -4.69 9.32 19.35
N GLY A 418 -5.85 8.66 19.50
CA GLY A 418 -6.66 8.71 20.74
C GLY A 418 -5.97 8.12 21.98
N LYS A 419 -4.91 7.27 21.80
CA LYS A 419 -4.11 6.76 22.93
C LYS A 419 -3.50 7.90 23.76
N LYS A 420 -3.13 9.01 23.14
CA LYS A 420 -2.67 10.23 23.82
C LYS A 420 -3.67 10.75 24.84
N TYR A 421 -4.94 10.60 24.55
CA TYR A 421 -6.07 11.07 25.40
C TYR A 421 -6.66 9.94 26.25
N LYS A 422 -6.11 8.73 26.19
CA LYS A 422 -6.63 7.52 26.87
C LYS A 422 -8.08 7.19 26.45
N LEU A 423 -8.41 7.44 25.17
CA LEU A 423 -9.70 7.04 24.62
C LEU A 423 -9.80 5.50 24.57
N PRO A 424 -11.01 4.93 24.79
CA PRO A 424 -11.21 3.49 24.60
C PRO A 424 -11.05 3.11 23.13
N GLU A 425 -10.84 1.81 22.89
CA GLU A 425 -10.85 1.25 21.53
C GLU A 425 -12.23 1.48 20.89
N PRO A 426 -12.31 2.06 19.70
CA PRO A 426 -13.58 2.33 19.03
C PRO A 426 -14.13 1.06 18.38
N ILE A 427 -15.43 1.06 18.15
CA ILE A 427 -16.15 0.04 17.40
C ILE A 427 -16.48 0.60 16.00
N SER A 428 -16.36 -0.23 14.96
CA SER A 428 -16.76 0.12 13.59
C SER A 428 -17.17 -1.12 12.81
N PHE A 429 -18.14 -0.98 11.92
CA PHE A 429 -18.52 -2.04 10.97
C PHE A 429 -17.64 -2.08 9.73
N SER A 430 -16.63 -1.21 9.66
CA SER A 430 -15.79 -1.05 8.48
C SER A 430 -14.51 -1.89 8.56
N ASP A 431 -14.14 -2.55 7.46
CA ASP A 431 -12.91 -3.32 7.30
C ASP A 431 -12.67 -4.34 8.43
N SER A 432 -11.45 -4.44 8.92
CA SER A 432 -11.05 -5.41 9.95
C SER A 432 -11.63 -5.13 11.34
N TYR A 433 -12.15 -3.93 11.59
CA TYR A 433 -12.85 -3.61 12.84
C TYR A 433 -14.12 -4.47 13.05
N ARG A 434 -14.76 -4.94 11.98
CA ARG A 434 -15.89 -5.87 12.04
C ARG A 434 -15.57 -7.21 12.71
N LEU A 435 -14.30 -7.63 12.69
CA LEU A 435 -13.86 -8.87 13.35
C LEU A 435 -13.82 -8.75 14.89
N TRP A 436 -13.83 -7.52 15.41
CA TRP A 436 -13.70 -7.23 16.84
C TRP A 436 -14.99 -6.67 17.44
N LEU A 437 -16.11 -6.84 16.75
CA LEU A 437 -17.42 -6.43 17.26
C LEU A 437 -17.79 -7.26 18.50
N PRO A 438 -18.23 -6.65 19.61
CA PRO A 438 -18.74 -7.40 20.73
C PRO A 438 -20.10 -8.04 20.36
N HIS A 439 -20.29 -9.31 20.70
CA HIS A 439 -21.62 -9.96 20.55
C HIS A 439 -22.68 -9.28 21.41
N GLU A 440 -22.29 -8.87 22.61
CA GLU A 440 -23.10 -8.08 23.53
C GLU A 440 -22.19 -7.28 24.48
N PHE A 441 -22.71 -6.19 25.04
CA PHE A 441 -22.00 -5.41 26.05
C PHE A 441 -22.30 -5.99 27.43
N LYS A 442 -21.28 -6.04 28.30
CA LYS A 442 -21.41 -6.55 29.69
C LYS A 442 -22.44 -5.77 30.51
N ASN A 443 -22.52 -4.47 30.26
CA ASN A 443 -23.53 -3.56 30.87
C ASN A 443 -24.39 -2.99 29.76
N ASP A 444 -25.63 -2.66 30.09
CA ASP A 444 -26.46 -1.90 29.17
C ASP A 444 -25.83 -0.52 28.92
N ILE A 445 -25.97 -0.01 27.71
CA ILE A 445 -25.31 1.23 27.26
C ILE A 445 -26.27 2.41 27.47
N ASP A 446 -25.78 3.46 28.17
CA ASP A 446 -26.52 4.69 28.42
C ASP A 446 -26.16 5.80 27.41
N GLU A 447 -24.89 5.82 26.97
CA GLU A 447 -24.36 6.90 26.14
C GLU A 447 -23.46 6.34 25.03
N LEU A 448 -23.49 7.00 23.89
CA LEU A 448 -22.71 6.63 22.70
C LEU A 448 -22.06 7.87 22.08
N VAL A 449 -20.75 7.88 21.93
CA VAL A 449 -20.06 8.86 21.08
C VAL A 449 -19.98 8.31 19.66
N TYR A 450 -20.60 9.00 18.71
CA TYR A 450 -20.68 8.58 17.31
C TYR A 450 -19.89 9.55 16.41
N VAL A 451 -18.90 9.02 15.70
CA VAL A 451 -18.11 9.76 14.69
C VAL A 451 -18.63 9.37 13.32
N VAL A 452 -19.10 10.35 12.52
CA VAL A 452 -19.77 10.08 11.25
C VAL A 452 -19.42 11.13 10.19
N GLY A 453 -19.05 10.69 8.99
CA GLY A 453 -18.88 11.54 7.80
C GLY A 453 -20.24 11.96 7.22
N GLU A 454 -20.24 13.01 6.41
CA GLU A 454 -21.46 13.59 5.81
C GLU A 454 -22.23 12.55 4.96
N ASP A 455 -21.50 11.74 4.20
CA ASP A 455 -22.02 10.65 3.37
C ASP A 455 -22.68 9.52 4.18
N ALA A 456 -22.14 9.21 5.34
CA ALA A 456 -22.63 8.14 6.21
C ALA A 456 -23.83 8.57 7.09
N MET A 457 -24.19 9.86 7.15
CA MET A 457 -25.37 10.34 7.89
C MET A 457 -26.70 9.86 7.30
N GLU A 458 -26.70 9.51 6.01
CA GLU A 458 -27.86 8.95 5.34
C GLU A 458 -27.97 7.42 5.47
N SER A 459 -26.95 6.77 6.07
CA SER A 459 -26.93 5.32 6.30
C SER A 459 -28.01 4.87 7.29
N GLY A 460 -28.49 3.63 7.13
CA GLY A 460 -29.43 3.02 8.06
C GLY A 460 -28.91 3.01 9.50
N ASN A 461 -27.64 2.64 9.70
CA ASN A 461 -27.04 2.55 11.04
C ASN A 461 -27.07 3.88 11.81
N PHE A 462 -26.81 5.01 11.14
CA PHE A 462 -26.87 6.31 11.80
C PHE A 462 -28.32 6.72 12.07
N LYS A 463 -29.24 6.52 11.12
CA LYS A 463 -30.67 6.81 11.28
C LYS A 463 -31.29 6.00 12.41
N ASP A 464 -31.05 4.69 12.43
CA ASP A 464 -31.55 3.80 13.49
C ASP A 464 -31.03 4.23 14.87
N THR A 465 -29.70 4.58 14.95
CA THR A 465 -29.11 5.08 16.19
C THR A 465 -29.77 6.39 16.65
N LYS A 466 -30.00 7.33 15.71
CA LYS A 466 -30.67 8.59 15.99
C LYS A 466 -32.11 8.38 16.50
N GLU A 467 -32.83 7.42 15.96
CA GLU A 467 -34.19 7.08 16.40
C GLU A 467 -34.19 6.35 17.74
N PHE A 468 -33.15 5.56 18.03
CA PHE A 468 -33.05 4.77 19.26
C PHE A 468 -32.79 5.61 20.51
N PHE A 469 -32.02 6.70 20.43
CA PHE A 469 -31.72 7.58 21.55
C PHE A 469 -32.70 8.76 21.63
N LYS A 470 -32.96 9.25 22.85
CA LYS A 470 -33.83 10.42 23.09
C LYS A 470 -33.12 11.75 22.88
N GLU A 471 -31.79 11.78 23.07
CA GLU A 471 -30.99 12.99 23.01
C GLU A 471 -29.82 12.76 22.05
N MET A 472 -29.55 13.71 21.16
CA MET A 472 -28.43 13.79 20.26
C MET A 472 -27.81 15.18 20.35
N ILE A 473 -26.56 15.26 20.76
CA ILE A 473 -25.83 16.51 20.97
C ILE A 473 -24.66 16.53 20.00
N GLU A 474 -24.62 17.51 19.09
CA GLU A 474 -23.47 17.72 18.23
C GLU A 474 -22.35 18.40 19.03
N ILE A 475 -21.15 17.77 19.10
CA ILE A 475 -20.01 18.27 19.88
C ILE A 475 -19.09 19.12 19.01
N GLY A 476 -19.02 18.83 17.70
CA GLY A 476 -18.26 19.56 16.72
C GLY A 476 -18.10 18.82 15.40
N GLN A 477 -17.49 19.51 14.46
CA GLN A 477 -17.21 18.97 13.12
C GLN A 477 -15.79 19.29 12.68
N VAL A 478 -15.29 18.58 11.66
CA VAL A 478 -13.99 18.83 11.01
C VAL A 478 -14.12 20.03 10.07
N ASP A 479 -13.35 21.08 10.34
CA ASP A 479 -13.41 22.34 9.58
C ASP A 479 -12.38 22.41 8.44
N ASN A 480 -11.36 21.51 8.43
CA ASN A 480 -10.34 21.52 7.41
C ASN A 480 -10.92 21.14 6.04
N ALA A 481 -11.14 22.13 5.18
CA ALA A 481 -11.72 21.97 3.84
C ALA A 481 -10.85 21.20 2.85
N LEU A 482 -9.59 20.89 3.18
CA LEU A 482 -8.67 20.10 2.37
C LEU A 482 -8.66 18.63 2.79
N ALA A 483 -9.18 18.30 3.97
CA ALA A 483 -9.28 16.93 4.46
C ALA A 483 -10.35 16.13 3.70
N ILE A 484 -10.12 14.84 3.50
CA ILE A 484 -11.16 13.94 2.95
C ILE A 484 -12.35 13.86 3.92
N GLU A 485 -12.09 13.90 5.20
CA GLU A 485 -13.09 13.86 6.28
C GLU A 485 -13.65 15.26 6.61
N HIS A 486 -13.58 16.23 5.68
CA HIS A 486 -14.21 17.54 5.87
C HIS A 486 -15.69 17.36 6.20
N LYS A 487 -16.20 18.12 7.20
CA LYS A 487 -17.57 18.04 7.75
C LYS A 487 -17.90 16.73 8.48
N THR A 488 -16.95 15.85 8.73
CA THR A 488 -17.17 14.75 9.68
C THR A 488 -17.56 15.32 11.02
N ARG A 489 -18.64 14.81 11.62
CA ARG A 489 -19.22 15.27 12.87
C ARG A 489 -19.07 14.24 13.97
N VAL A 490 -19.04 14.74 15.21
CA VAL A 490 -19.03 13.92 16.41
C VAL A 490 -20.27 14.25 17.23
N TYR A 491 -21.08 13.23 17.47
CA TYR A 491 -22.31 13.32 18.28
C TYR A 491 -22.14 12.58 19.59
N LEU A 492 -22.77 13.10 20.66
CA LEU A 492 -22.99 12.39 21.89
C LEU A 492 -24.51 12.06 21.98
N PHE A 493 -24.79 10.78 21.93
CA PHE A 493 -26.16 10.24 22.13
C PHE A 493 -26.37 9.85 23.58
N LYS A 494 -27.54 10.18 24.14
CA LYS A 494 -27.92 9.90 25.53
C LYS A 494 -29.35 9.38 25.64
N LYS A 495 -29.63 8.69 26.73
CA LYS A 495 -30.97 8.23 27.12
C LYS A 495 -31.58 7.28 26.06
N PRO A 496 -31.12 6.03 25.97
CA PRO A 496 -31.70 5.03 25.08
C PRO A 496 -33.15 4.81 25.40
N LYS A 497 -34.00 4.53 24.40
CA LYS A 497 -35.45 4.30 24.57
C LYS A 497 -35.78 2.89 25.03
N ALA A 498 -34.86 1.94 24.87
CA ALA A 498 -34.99 0.52 25.18
C ALA A 498 -33.64 -0.08 25.57
N ASN A 499 -33.57 -1.38 25.81
CA ASN A 499 -32.32 -2.11 26.07
C ASN A 499 -31.40 -2.02 24.87
N PHE A 500 -30.16 -1.54 25.07
CA PHE A 500 -29.21 -1.32 24.00
C PHE A 500 -28.72 -2.64 23.42
N ASN A 501 -28.53 -3.68 24.21
CA ASN A 501 -28.05 -4.97 23.72
C ASN A 501 -29.03 -5.61 22.71
N GLU A 502 -30.34 -5.43 22.87
CA GLU A 502 -31.32 -5.90 21.89
C GLU A 502 -31.24 -5.12 20.59
N PHE A 503 -31.10 -3.80 20.67
CA PHE A 503 -30.84 -2.95 19.50
C PHE A 503 -29.53 -3.34 18.83
N TRP A 504 -28.43 -3.51 19.59
CA TRP A 504 -27.14 -3.88 19.09
C TRP A 504 -27.16 -5.21 18.32
N LYS A 505 -27.83 -6.24 18.88
CA LYS A 505 -28.00 -7.55 18.20
C LYS A 505 -28.65 -7.42 16.82
N SER A 506 -29.60 -6.47 16.67
CA SER A 506 -30.19 -6.21 15.34
C SER A 506 -29.23 -5.57 14.35
N GLN A 507 -28.33 -4.71 14.82
CA GLN A 507 -27.33 -4.01 13.99
C GLN A 507 -26.21 -4.94 13.51
N ILE A 508 -25.80 -5.92 14.33
CA ILE A 508 -24.68 -6.83 14.01
C ILE A 508 -25.12 -8.10 13.25
N LYS A 509 -26.41 -8.33 13.03
CA LYS A 509 -26.95 -9.56 12.45
C LYS A 509 -26.36 -9.96 11.09
N GLY A 510 -25.75 -9.04 10.34
CA GLY A 510 -25.15 -9.30 9.03
C GLY A 510 -23.63 -9.51 9.06
N TYR A 511 -22.99 -9.45 10.24
CA TYR A 511 -21.52 -9.47 10.36
C TYR A 511 -20.96 -10.76 10.97
N TYR A 512 -21.82 -11.70 11.40
CA TYR A 512 -21.46 -13.01 11.97
C TYR A 512 -21.96 -14.17 11.12
#